data_e55b5bc3d57783a1ad13b41035ce2446
#
_entry.id   e55b5bc3d57783a1ad13b41035ce2446
#
_cell.length_a   1.000
_cell.length_b   1.000
_cell.length_c   1.000
_cell.angle_alpha   90.00
_cell.angle_beta   90.00
_cell.angle_gamma   90.00
#
_symmetry.space_group_name_H-M   'P 1'
#
loop_
_entity.id
_entity.type
_entity.pdbx_description
1 polymer ?
#
loop_
_entity_poly.entity_id
_entity_poly.type
_entity_poly.pdbx_seq_one_letter_code
_entity_poly.pdbx_strand_id
1 'polypeptide(L)'
;WDDFGNLHSSVDPSTKMSHAARRGLDEGLAFIKSGGRGMIGIHAAFTCGDETLHEAASLAESLGVGVHIHVAEGIDDVDAGSRLERLAKENWLLIHAVHLDRQLLGSIVHNPRSNMNNSVGYARPSERSNTILLGTDGIGANMMEEARLAYVRLREFDIAQDPTVVDGWLQNNYLHFPEAKNDKVTWSYNNMSSPWHTAFTTDMHVLTVEVDGEKLYDEGKYTRMDIVEIRAKAQEQAQRLFERLEA
;
A
#
# COMPACT_ATOMS: atom_id res chain seq x y z
N TRP A 1 -11.89 0.60 6.31
CA TRP A 1 -13.18 1.19 6.70
C TRP A 1 -12.98 2.31 7.69
N ASP A 2 -13.92 3.22 7.77
CA ASP A 2 -13.89 4.40 8.64
C ASP A 2 -15.27 4.64 9.27
N ASP A 3 -15.31 5.59 10.18
CA ASP A 3 -16.55 6.04 10.83
C ASP A 3 -17.25 7.17 10.07
N PHE A 4 -16.79 7.44 8.84
CA PHE A 4 -17.22 8.59 8.06
C PHE A 4 -17.90 8.23 6.75
N GLY A 5 -18.90 9.02 6.40
CA GLY A 5 -19.46 9.06 5.05
C GLY A 5 -18.85 10.12 4.12
N ASN A 6 -17.88 10.91 4.59
CA ASN A 6 -17.22 11.99 3.82
C ASN A 6 -15.71 11.96 4.01
N LEU A 7 -14.98 11.78 2.95
CA LEU A 7 -13.53 11.60 2.86
C LEU A 7 -12.65 12.80 3.29
N HIS A 8 -13.20 13.89 3.81
CA HIS A 8 -12.45 15.14 4.03
C HIS A 8 -12.59 15.77 5.43
N SER A 9 -13.11 15.04 6.40
CA SER A 9 -13.26 15.56 7.76
C SER A 9 -12.64 14.63 8.77
N SER A 10 -11.90 15.15 9.73
CA SER A 10 -11.40 14.39 10.87
C SER A 10 -12.56 13.99 11.80
N VAL A 11 -12.46 12.83 12.40
CA VAL A 11 -13.40 12.31 13.40
C VAL A 11 -12.85 12.62 14.79
N ASP A 12 -13.72 13.08 15.68
CA ASP A 12 -13.36 13.16 17.11
C ASP A 12 -13.00 11.77 17.62
N PRO A 13 -11.86 11.59 18.32
CA PRO A 13 -11.46 10.30 18.88
C PRO A 13 -12.54 9.62 19.74
N SER A 14 -13.40 10.37 20.42
CA SER A 14 -14.52 9.84 21.21
C SER A 14 -15.71 9.36 20.38
N THR A 15 -15.70 9.52 19.06
CA THR A 15 -16.77 9.06 18.17
C THR A 15 -16.97 7.57 18.29
N LYS A 16 -18.22 7.16 18.44
CA LYS A 16 -18.60 5.75 18.49
C LYS A 16 -18.49 5.10 17.12
N MET A 17 -18.18 3.81 17.11
CA MET A 17 -18.12 3.05 15.88
C MET A 17 -19.41 3.14 15.09
N SER A 18 -19.29 3.54 13.84
CA SER A 18 -20.40 3.61 12.90
C SER A 18 -20.88 2.22 12.45
N HIS A 19 -22.11 2.14 11.94
CA HIS A 19 -22.59 0.91 11.29
C HIS A 19 -21.77 0.55 10.03
N ALA A 20 -21.21 1.54 9.35
CA ALA A 20 -20.37 1.30 8.17
C ALA A 20 -19.04 0.68 8.58
N ALA A 21 -18.37 1.23 9.60
CA ALA A 21 -17.14 0.67 10.16
C ALA A 21 -17.37 -0.76 10.68
N ARG A 22 -18.43 -1.00 11.43
CA ARG A 22 -18.79 -2.35 11.91
C ARG A 22 -18.93 -3.34 10.76
N ARG A 23 -19.70 -3.01 9.72
CA ARG A 23 -19.86 -3.88 8.55
C ARG A 23 -18.54 -4.17 7.84
N GLY A 24 -17.65 -3.18 7.74
CA GLY A 24 -16.33 -3.38 7.13
C GLY A 24 -15.46 -4.34 7.94
N LEU A 25 -15.46 -4.24 9.27
CA LEU A 25 -14.76 -5.18 10.13
C LEU A 25 -15.37 -6.60 10.03
N ASP A 26 -16.70 -6.71 10.01
CA ASP A 26 -17.40 -7.99 9.87
C ASP A 26 -17.11 -8.64 8.50
N GLU A 27 -17.01 -7.86 7.43
CA GLU A 27 -16.62 -8.34 6.09
C GLU A 27 -15.18 -8.87 6.09
N GLY A 28 -14.23 -8.12 6.66
CA GLY A 28 -12.85 -8.58 6.82
C GLY A 28 -12.75 -9.87 7.64
N LEU A 29 -13.50 -9.94 8.76
CA LEU A 29 -13.60 -11.13 9.58
C LEU A 29 -14.13 -12.33 8.77
N ALA A 30 -15.22 -12.15 8.03
CA ALA A 30 -15.81 -13.21 7.21
C ALA A 30 -14.85 -13.70 6.13
N PHE A 31 -14.15 -12.79 5.45
CA PHE A 31 -13.15 -13.14 4.46
C PHE A 31 -12.01 -13.98 5.04
N ILE A 32 -11.42 -13.56 6.15
CA ILE A 32 -10.33 -14.29 6.80
C ILE A 32 -10.80 -15.65 7.32
N LYS A 33 -11.98 -15.72 7.95
CA LYS A 33 -12.56 -16.99 8.43
C LYS A 33 -12.90 -17.96 7.30
N SER A 34 -13.15 -17.49 6.10
CA SER A 34 -13.37 -18.34 4.93
C SER A 34 -12.08 -18.93 4.34
N GLY A 35 -10.92 -18.65 4.96
CA GLY A 35 -9.60 -19.06 4.48
C GLY A 35 -8.95 -18.05 3.54
N GLY A 36 -9.55 -16.86 3.38
CA GLY A 36 -8.96 -15.76 2.64
C GLY A 36 -7.71 -15.22 3.34
N ARG A 37 -6.67 -14.91 2.57
CA ARG A 37 -5.49 -14.23 3.08
C ARG A 37 -5.74 -12.74 3.13
N GLY A 38 -5.59 -12.13 4.28
CA GLY A 38 -5.83 -10.71 4.46
C GLY A 38 -5.43 -10.20 5.83
N MET A 39 -5.54 -8.91 5.98
CA MET A 39 -5.39 -8.17 7.22
C MET A 39 -6.70 -7.45 7.53
N ILE A 40 -6.88 -7.02 8.76
CA ILE A 40 -7.97 -6.11 9.08
C ILE A 40 -7.63 -4.73 8.52
N GLY A 41 -8.47 -4.23 7.62
CA GLY A 41 -8.28 -2.94 6.97
C GLY A 41 -8.97 -1.81 7.72
N ILE A 42 -8.24 -0.76 8.02
CA ILE A 42 -8.76 0.52 8.52
C ILE A 42 -8.29 1.61 7.55
N HIS A 43 -9.13 2.63 7.34
CA HIS A 43 -8.72 3.74 6.47
C HIS A 43 -7.55 4.50 7.07
N ALA A 44 -7.79 5.31 8.10
CA ALA A 44 -6.75 6.09 8.77
C ALA A 44 -7.18 6.43 10.21
N ALA A 45 -6.22 6.85 11.05
CA ALA A 45 -6.55 7.21 12.43
C ALA A 45 -7.49 8.42 12.50
N PHE A 46 -7.29 9.44 11.65
CA PHE A 46 -8.13 10.65 11.68
C PHE A 46 -9.57 10.43 11.19
N THR A 47 -9.87 9.34 10.50
CA THR A 47 -11.22 9.00 10.02
C THR A 47 -11.94 7.98 10.89
N CYS A 48 -11.32 7.56 11.99
CA CYS A 48 -11.87 6.56 12.91
C CYS A 48 -11.87 7.07 14.34
N GLY A 49 -12.96 6.80 15.07
CA GLY A 49 -12.98 6.94 16.54
C GLY A 49 -12.09 5.88 17.20
N ASP A 50 -11.69 6.15 18.45
CA ASP A 50 -10.83 5.21 19.20
C ASP A 50 -11.49 3.84 19.39
N GLU A 51 -12.82 3.78 19.53
CA GLU A 51 -13.55 2.53 19.62
C GLU A 51 -13.31 1.64 18.37
N THR A 52 -13.34 2.22 17.18
CA THR A 52 -13.07 1.50 15.92
C THR A 52 -11.63 1.03 15.83
N LEU A 53 -10.67 1.87 16.21
CA LEU A 53 -9.25 1.50 16.22
C LEU A 53 -8.98 0.34 17.18
N HIS A 54 -9.53 0.41 18.39
CA HIS A 54 -9.37 -0.65 19.42
C HIS A 54 -10.04 -1.97 19.00
N GLU A 55 -11.24 -1.90 18.44
CA GLU A 55 -11.95 -3.09 17.97
C GLU A 55 -11.22 -3.78 16.82
N ALA A 56 -10.71 -3.00 15.84
CA ALA A 56 -9.93 -3.53 14.74
C ALA A 56 -8.63 -4.19 15.23
N ALA A 57 -7.92 -3.57 16.17
CA ALA A 57 -6.72 -4.14 16.77
C ALA A 57 -7.03 -5.46 17.50
N SER A 58 -8.10 -5.49 18.32
CA SER A 58 -8.53 -6.69 19.05
C SER A 58 -8.96 -7.80 18.11
N LEU A 59 -9.69 -7.46 17.04
CA LEU A 59 -10.13 -8.41 16.02
C LEU A 59 -8.93 -9.02 15.29
N ALA A 60 -7.96 -8.19 14.84
CA ALA A 60 -6.75 -8.65 14.18
C ALA A 60 -5.95 -9.59 15.09
N GLU A 61 -5.77 -9.24 16.37
CA GLU A 61 -5.10 -10.07 17.36
C GLU A 61 -5.79 -11.41 17.53
N SER A 62 -7.13 -11.43 17.65
CA SER A 62 -7.92 -12.66 17.81
C SER A 62 -7.83 -13.61 16.62
N LEU A 63 -7.57 -13.07 15.42
CA LEU A 63 -7.41 -13.82 14.17
C LEU A 63 -5.94 -14.18 13.87
N GLY A 64 -4.99 -13.66 14.64
CA GLY A 64 -3.56 -13.84 14.40
C GLY A 64 -3.07 -13.13 13.13
N VAL A 65 -3.77 -12.09 12.67
CA VAL A 65 -3.39 -11.28 11.50
C VAL A 65 -2.96 -9.86 11.90
N GLY A 66 -2.41 -9.10 10.96
CA GLY A 66 -2.08 -7.69 11.16
C GLY A 66 -3.25 -6.75 10.84
N VAL A 67 -2.99 -5.47 11.03
CA VAL A 67 -3.84 -4.36 10.57
C VAL A 67 -3.12 -3.63 9.44
N HIS A 68 -3.85 -3.25 8.40
CA HIS A 68 -3.40 -2.37 7.32
C HIS A 68 -4.11 -1.04 7.51
N ILE A 69 -3.34 0.04 7.70
CA ILE A 69 -3.86 1.38 8.03
C ILE A 69 -2.97 2.47 7.41
N HIS A 70 -3.57 3.52 6.82
CA HIS A 70 -2.84 4.73 6.48
C HIS A 70 -2.50 5.51 7.75
N VAL A 71 -1.27 5.98 7.85
CA VAL A 71 -0.74 6.61 9.06
C VAL A 71 -0.01 7.89 8.70
N ALA A 72 -0.49 9.00 9.22
CA ALA A 72 0.15 10.31 9.09
C ALA A 72 0.58 10.61 7.64
N GLU A 73 -0.30 10.32 6.67
CA GLU A 73 -0.05 10.65 5.27
C GLU A 73 -0.07 12.17 5.07
N GLY A 74 -1.14 12.83 5.50
CA GLY A 74 -1.29 14.27 5.47
C GLY A 74 -1.11 14.89 6.85
N ILE A 75 -1.07 16.23 6.88
CA ILE A 75 -0.98 17.00 8.11
C ILE A 75 -2.22 16.89 9.00
N ASP A 76 -3.34 16.42 8.45
CA ASP A 76 -4.58 16.21 9.19
C ASP A 76 -4.54 14.94 10.07
N ASP A 77 -3.54 14.09 9.87
CA ASP A 77 -3.36 12.83 10.61
C ASP A 77 -2.08 12.82 11.48
N VAL A 78 -1.61 13.99 11.90
CA VAL A 78 -0.38 14.09 12.72
C VAL A 78 -0.52 13.39 14.09
N ASP A 79 -1.74 13.26 14.60
CA ASP A 79 -2.03 12.60 15.87
C ASP A 79 -2.05 11.06 15.79
N ALA A 80 -1.96 10.49 14.58
CA ALA A 80 -1.97 9.05 14.36
C ALA A 80 -0.95 8.33 15.22
N GLY A 81 0.26 8.89 15.33
CA GLY A 81 1.33 8.33 16.16
C GLY A 81 0.89 8.10 17.61
N SER A 82 0.30 9.12 18.25
CA SER A 82 -0.14 9.06 19.64
C SER A 82 -1.31 8.08 19.87
N ARG A 83 -2.24 8.03 18.92
CA ARG A 83 -3.42 7.17 19.01
C ARG A 83 -3.10 5.69 18.77
N LEU A 84 -2.09 5.41 17.94
CA LEU A 84 -1.71 4.05 17.55
C LEU A 84 -0.57 3.46 18.41
N GLU A 85 0.12 4.26 19.24
CA GLU A 85 1.32 3.85 19.97
C GLU A 85 1.13 2.57 20.80
N ARG A 86 -0.04 2.40 21.41
CA ARG A 86 -0.36 1.22 22.24
C ARG A 86 -1.05 0.09 21.47
N LEU A 87 -1.51 0.35 20.26
CA LEU A 87 -2.28 -0.59 19.44
C LEU A 87 -1.41 -1.30 18.43
N ALA A 88 -0.49 -0.58 17.79
CA ALA A 88 0.34 -1.09 16.72
C ALA A 88 1.18 -2.30 17.18
N LYS A 89 1.27 -3.32 16.32
CA LYS A 89 2.00 -4.56 16.55
C LYS A 89 3.00 -4.80 15.41
N GLU A 90 3.96 -5.71 15.62
CA GLU A 90 4.99 -6.05 14.63
C GLU A 90 4.45 -6.49 13.26
N ASN A 91 3.28 -7.11 13.24
CA ASN A 91 2.63 -7.60 12.02
C ASN A 91 1.71 -6.57 11.33
N TRP A 92 1.70 -5.32 11.77
CA TRP A 92 0.93 -4.25 11.13
C TRP A 92 1.65 -3.66 9.92
N LEU A 93 0.87 -3.19 8.95
CA LEU A 93 1.32 -2.38 7.82
C LEU A 93 0.87 -0.93 8.03
N LEU A 94 1.85 -0.07 8.24
CA LEU A 94 1.70 1.37 8.44
C LEU A 94 1.98 2.06 7.10
N ILE A 95 0.93 2.49 6.43
CA ILE A 95 1.03 3.00 5.06
C ILE A 95 1.38 4.48 5.09
N HIS A 96 2.27 4.93 4.21
CA HIS A 96 2.82 6.27 4.03
C HIS A 96 3.77 6.74 5.13
N ALA A 97 3.32 6.93 6.35
CA ALA A 97 4.09 7.43 7.50
C ALA A 97 4.89 8.73 7.23
N VAL A 98 4.33 9.65 6.39
CA VAL A 98 5.02 10.87 5.94
C VAL A 98 5.28 11.82 7.10
N HIS A 99 4.25 12.10 7.90
CA HIS A 99 4.28 13.04 9.03
C HIS A 99 4.31 12.33 10.39
N LEU A 100 4.62 11.02 10.41
CA LEU A 100 4.67 10.26 11.66
C LEU A 100 5.79 10.81 12.56
N ASP A 101 5.42 11.29 13.74
CA ASP A 101 6.27 12.00 14.69
C ASP A 101 7.00 11.08 15.68
N ARG A 102 6.63 9.80 15.74
CA ARG A 102 7.17 8.82 16.70
C ARG A 102 7.35 7.44 16.10
N GLN A 103 8.07 6.60 16.85
CA GLN A 103 8.24 5.19 16.49
C GLN A 103 6.99 4.41 16.88
N LEU A 104 6.43 3.68 15.91
CA LEU A 104 5.39 2.66 16.12
C LEU A 104 5.95 1.28 15.80
N LEU A 105 5.37 0.23 16.39
CA LEU A 105 5.62 -1.15 15.94
C LEU A 105 4.95 -1.38 14.58
N GLY A 106 5.50 -2.28 13.79
CA GLY A 106 5.01 -2.64 12.45
C GLY A 106 5.98 -2.25 11.33
N SER A 107 5.63 -2.64 10.12
CA SER A 107 6.38 -2.30 8.91
C SER A 107 5.79 -1.05 8.24
N ILE A 108 6.63 -0.16 7.76
CA ILE A 108 6.20 1.02 7.00
C ILE A 108 6.18 0.68 5.51
N VAL A 109 5.06 0.97 4.85
CA VAL A 109 4.92 0.86 3.39
C VAL A 109 5.10 2.23 2.77
N HIS A 110 6.23 2.43 2.10
CA HIS A 110 6.55 3.67 1.40
C HIS A 110 5.94 3.67 0.01
N ASN A 111 5.13 4.68 -0.31
CA ASN A 111 4.43 4.84 -1.58
C ASN A 111 4.94 6.10 -2.30
N PRO A 112 6.13 6.07 -2.93
CA PRO A 112 6.80 7.28 -3.40
C PRO A 112 6.01 8.05 -4.46
N ARG A 113 5.37 7.36 -5.40
CA ARG A 113 4.54 7.97 -6.45
C ARG A 113 3.32 8.66 -5.87
N SER A 114 2.58 7.97 -5.00
CA SER A 114 1.38 8.50 -4.35
C SER A 114 1.71 9.71 -3.50
N ASN A 115 2.73 9.63 -2.66
CA ASN A 115 3.15 10.74 -1.81
C ASN A 115 3.49 11.99 -2.61
N MET A 116 4.14 11.83 -3.78
CA MET A 116 4.40 12.96 -4.69
C MET A 116 3.13 13.48 -5.35
N ASN A 117 2.28 12.59 -5.86
CA ASN A 117 1.03 12.96 -6.53
C ASN A 117 0.09 13.74 -5.60
N ASN A 118 -0.02 13.29 -4.35
CA ASN A 118 -0.88 13.88 -3.33
C ASN A 118 -0.25 15.11 -2.66
N SER A 119 0.99 15.45 -3.03
CA SER A 119 1.73 16.61 -2.48
C SER A 119 1.89 16.57 -0.95
N VAL A 120 1.94 15.36 -0.37
CA VAL A 120 2.00 15.18 1.09
C VAL A 120 3.43 15.25 1.65
N GLY A 121 4.45 15.12 0.81
CA GLY A 121 5.84 15.25 1.21
C GLY A 121 6.67 13.97 1.03
N TYR A 122 7.79 13.89 1.79
CA TYR A 122 8.70 12.74 1.76
C TYR A 122 8.77 12.06 3.13
N ALA A 123 8.46 10.78 3.19
CA ALA A 123 8.34 10.00 4.43
C ALA A 123 9.67 9.72 5.15
N ARG A 124 10.84 10.03 4.52
CA ARG A 124 12.18 9.77 5.05
C ARG A 124 12.37 8.32 5.53
N PRO A 125 12.04 7.32 4.71
CA PRO A 125 12.04 5.93 5.15
C PRO A 125 13.41 5.44 5.62
N SER A 126 14.51 5.98 5.10
CA SER A 126 15.88 5.63 5.53
C SER A 126 16.23 6.08 6.95
N GLU A 127 15.45 6.99 7.55
CA GLU A 127 15.64 7.46 8.94
C GLU A 127 14.79 6.65 9.94
N ARG A 128 13.97 5.72 9.47
CA ARG A 128 13.09 4.91 10.32
C ARG A 128 13.78 3.61 10.73
N SER A 129 13.53 3.15 11.95
CA SER A 129 14.00 1.85 12.44
C SER A 129 13.09 0.69 12.04
N ASN A 130 11.93 0.97 11.47
CA ASN A 130 10.99 -0.02 10.96
C ASN A 130 11.55 -0.78 9.76
N THR A 131 11.04 -1.98 9.52
CA THR A 131 11.15 -2.62 8.22
C THR A 131 10.40 -1.77 7.19
N ILE A 132 11.08 -1.35 6.14
CA ILE A 132 10.48 -0.56 5.05
C ILE A 132 10.11 -1.49 3.90
N LEU A 133 8.90 -1.35 3.40
CA LEU A 133 8.38 -1.99 2.19
C LEU A 133 8.07 -0.92 1.14
N LEU A 134 7.92 -1.34 -0.12
CA LEU A 134 7.39 -0.48 -1.17
C LEU A 134 5.94 -0.85 -1.51
N GLY A 135 5.14 0.17 -1.79
CA GLY A 135 3.77 0.03 -2.27
C GLY A 135 3.48 0.98 -3.42
N THR A 136 2.44 0.68 -4.19
CA THR A 136 2.02 1.46 -5.36
C THR A 136 0.86 2.41 -5.06
N ASP A 137 0.16 2.18 -3.93
CA ASP A 137 -1.13 2.82 -3.68
C ASP A 137 -2.09 2.63 -4.87
N GLY A 138 -3.11 3.48 -5.03
CA GLY A 138 -4.11 3.38 -6.09
C GLY A 138 -3.69 3.94 -7.45
N ILE A 139 -2.47 4.47 -7.60
CA ILE A 139 -2.05 5.19 -8.82
C ILE A 139 -0.94 4.52 -9.60
N GLY A 140 -0.52 3.34 -9.21
CA GLY A 140 0.55 2.59 -9.88
C GLY A 140 0.33 1.09 -9.79
N ALA A 141 1.06 0.34 -10.61
CA ALA A 141 1.05 -1.13 -10.60
C ALA A 141 2.42 -1.72 -10.94
N ASN A 142 3.42 -0.89 -11.21
CA ASN A 142 4.75 -1.32 -11.61
C ASN A 142 5.74 -1.08 -10.47
N MET A 143 6.08 -2.15 -9.73
CA MET A 143 6.99 -2.08 -8.59
C MET A 143 8.42 -1.68 -8.97
N MET A 144 8.85 -1.90 -10.21
CA MET A 144 10.16 -1.43 -10.67
C MET A 144 10.18 0.09 -10.84
N GLU A 145 9.08 0.67 -11.31
CA GLU A 145 8.92 2.12 -11.36
C GLU A 145 8.82 2.74 -9.95
N GLU A 146 8.13 2.08 -9.01
CA GLU A 146 8.10 2.52 -7.61
C GLU A 146 9.50 2.47 -6.99
N ALA A 147 10.27 1.41 -7.23
CA ALA A 147 11.65 1.31 -6.75
C ALA A 147 12.54 2.43 -7.33
N ARG A 148 12.37 2.76 -8.62
CA ARG A 148 13.08 3.88 -9.26
C ARG A 148 12.72 5.22 -8.63
N LEU A 149 11.44 5.49 -8.43
CA LEU A 149 10.98 6.72 -7.77
C LEU A 149 11.43 6.80 -6.32
N ALA A 150 11.38 5.69 -5.59
CA ALA A 150 11.89 5.60 -4.23
C ALA A 150 13.38 5.96 -4.18
N TYR A 151 14.18 5.43 -5.12
CA TYR A 151 15.61 5.75 -5.21
C TYR A 151 15.86 7.22 -5.53
N VAL A 152 15.15 7.78 -6.50
CA VAL A 152 15.30 9.21 -6.86
C VAL A 152 15.01 10.09 -5.63
N ARG A 153 13.92 9.84 -4.91
CA ARG A 153 13.58 10.61 -3.70
C ARG A 153 14.58 10.40 -2.58
N LEU A 154 15.06 9.17 -2.37
CA LEU A 154 16.09 8.87 -1.39
C LEU A 154 17.39 9.61 -1.70
N ARG A 155 17.85 9.55 -2.97
CA ARG A 155 19.12 10.14 -3.40
C ARG A 155 19.09 11.66 -3.38
N GLU A 156 17.94 12.26 -3.67
CA GLU A 156 17.72 13.71 -3.55
C GLU A 156 17.81 14.17 -2.07
N PHE A 157 17.30 13.35 -1.16
CA PHE A 157 17.33 13.61 0.27
C PHE A 157 18.70 13.32 0.92
N ASP A 158 19.32 12.19 0.56
CA ASP A 158 20.61 11.75 1.08
C ASP A 158 21.52 11.25 -0.06
N ILE A 159 22.47 12.09 -0.44
CA ILE A 159 23.42 11.82 -1.55
C ILE A 159 24.38 10.67 -1.28
N ALA A 160 24.48 10.18 -0.05
CA ALA A 160 25.34 9.04 0.32
C ALA A 160 24.70 7.68 0.00
N GLN A 161 23.38 7.63 -0.15
CA GLN A 161 22.65 6.38 -0.39
C GLN A 161 22.83 5.89 -1.83
N ASP A 162 22.81 4.57 -1.99
CA ASP A 162 22.83 3.91 -3.29
C ASP A 162 21.54 3.06 -3.50
N PRO A 163 21.30 2.50 -4.69
CA PRO A 163 20.03 1.79 -4.95
C PRO A 163 19.90 0.46 -4.21
N THR A 164 20.94 -0.06 -3.55
CA THR A 164 20.83 -1.30 -2.77
C THR A 164 19.89 -1.15 -1.59
N VAL A 165 19.78 0.06 -1.04
CA VAL A 165 18.85 0.37 0.04
C VAL A 165 17.41 0.16 -0.42
N VAL A 166 17.06 0.67 -1.60
CA VAL A 166 15.70 0.54 -2.16
C VAL A 166 15.44 -0.88 -2.65
N ASP A 167 16.45 -1.57 -3.17
CA ASP A 167 16.32 -3.00 -3.48
C ASP A 167 15.97 -3.80 -2.22
N GLY A 168 16.61 -3.48 -1.08
CA GLY A 168 16.27 -4.06 0.21
C GLY A 168 14.80 -3.80 0.60
N TRP A 169 14.28 -2.59 0.38
CA TRP A 169 12.86 -2.28 0.63
C TRP A 169 11.92 -3.10 -0.25
N LEU A 170 12.27 -3.28 -1.52
CA LEU A 170 11.50 -4.13 -2.44
C LEU A 170 11.51 -5.59 -2.01
N GLN A 171 12.66 -6.12 -1.60
CA GLN A 171 12.80 -7.50 -1.12
C GLN A 171 12.04 -7.74 0.19
N ASN A 172 11.94 -6.73 1.06
CA ASN A 172 11.20 -6.84 2.31
C ASN A 172 9.71 -7.15 2.12
N ASN A 173 9.13 -6.87 0.94
CA ASN A 173 7.75 -7.23 0.64
C ASN A 173 7.51 -8.74 0.83
N TYR A 174 8.50 -9.58 0.55
CA TYR A 174 8.42 -11.03 0.74
C TYR A 174 8.40 -11.49 2.20
N LEU A 175 8.60 -10.60 3.17
CA LEU A 175 8.42 -10.91 4.59
C LEU A 175 6.92 -11.03 4.95
N HIS A 176 6.09 -10.22 4.31
CA HIS A 176 4.63 -10.25 4.48
C HIS A 176 3.91 -11.12 3.46
N PHE A 177 4.52 -11.30 2.27
CA PHE A 177 3.96 -12.06 1.14
C PHE A 177 4.95 -13.13 0.67
N PRO A 178 5.30 -14.11 1.53
CA PRO A 178 6.34 -15.10 1.22
C PRO A 178 6.01 -15.97 0.01
N GLU A 179 4.74 -16.16 -0.31
CA GLU A 179 4.27 -16.95 -1.46
C GLU A 179 4.63 -16.28 -2.79
N ALA A 180 4.67 -14.93 -2.82
CA ALA A 180 5.05 -14.18 -4.00
C ALA A 180 6.50 -14.45 -4.46
N LYS A 181 7.32 -15.13 -3.65
CA LYS A 181 8.65 -15.62 -4.08
C LYS A 181 8.58 -16.68 -5.19
N ASN A 182 7.46 -17.34 -5.33
CA ASN A 182 7.23 -18.34 -6.38
C ASN A 182 6.73 -17.70 -7.68
N ASP A 183 6.26 -16.47 -7.61
CA ASP A 183 5.79 -15.72 -8.76
C ASP A 183 6.98 -15.22 -9.58
N LYS A 184 6.81 -15.18 -10.90
CA LYS A 184 7.87 -14.77 -11.82
C LYS A 184 7.39 -13.67 -12.74
N VAL A 185 8.16 -12.62 -12.83
CA VAL A 185 7.98 -11.57 -13.83
C VAL A 185 9.22 -11.52 -14.71
N THR A 186 9.04 -11.77 -16.02
CA THR A 186 10.13 -11.64 -16.99
C THR A 186 10.04 -10.28 -17.64
N TRP A 187 11.16 -9.57 -17.63
CA TRP A 187 11.30 -8.25 -18.20
C TRP A 187 12.01 -8.28 -19.55
N SER A 188 11.79 -7.28 -20.39
CA SER A 188 12.46 -7.10 -21.68
C SER A 188 13.98 -6.81 -21.58
N TYR A 189 14.49 -6.70 -20.36
CA TYR A 189 15.88 -6.44 -20.06
C TYR A 189 16.56 -7.63 -19.39
N ASN A 190 17.62 -8.17 -19.99
CA ASN A 190 18.22 -9.45 -19.59
C ASN A 190 19.35 -9.34 -18.55
N ASN A 191 19.81 -8.14 -18.23
CA ASN A 191 20.97 -7.96 -17.37
C ASN A 191 20.63 -7.20 -16.07
N MET A 192 19.80 -7.80 -15.25
CA MET A 192 19.43 -7.28 -13.92
C MET A 192 20.40 -7.74 -12.84
N SER A 193 21.70 -7.61 -13.10
CA SER A 193 22.74 -8.10 -12.20
C SER A 193 23.04 -7.16 -11.02
N SER A 194 22.42 -5.99 -10.98
CA SER A 194 22.68 -4.97 -9.96
C SER A 194 21.45 -4.09 -9.74
N PRO A 195 21.20 -3.62 -8.51
CA PRO A 195 20.17 -2.61 -8.22
C PRO A 195 20.27 -1.32 -9.05
N TRP A 196 21.46 -0.99 -9.54
CA TRP A 196 21.66 0.13 -10.47
C TRP A 196 20.88 -0.01 -11.78
N HIS A 197 20.67 -1.24 -12.26
CA HIS A 197 19.85 -1.47 -13.44
C HIS A 197 18.39 -1.11 -13.19
N THR A 198 17.84 -1.47 -12.03
CA THR A 198 16.48 -1.04 -11.64
C THR A 198 16.38 0.49 -11.58
N ALA A 199 17.38 1.16 -11.00
CA ALA A 199 17.36 2.61 -10.83
C ALA A 199 17.48 3.39 -12.17
N PHE A 200 18.21 2.87 -13.15
CA PHE A 200 18.59 3.64 -14.35
C PHE A 200 18.17 3.05 -15.68
N THR A 201 17.72 1.79 -15.76
CA THR A 201 17.23 1.24 -17.02
C THR A 201 15.82 1.78 -17.27
N THR A 202 15.68 2.54 -18.35
CA THR A 202 14.38 3.00 -18.87
C THR A 202 13.72 1.93 -19.71
N ASP A 203 12.83 2.00 -20.46
CA ASP A 203 12.27 1.08 -21.48
C ASP A 203 12.02 -0.38 -21.06
N MET A 204 12.18 -0.72 -19.77
CA MET A 204 11.80 -2.04 -19.27
C MET A 204 10.29 -2.21 -19.30
N HIS A 205 9.84 -3.27 -19.96
CA HIS A 205 8.45 -3.68 -19.93
C HIS A 205 8.34 -5.17 -19.62
N VAL A 206 7.19 -5.55 -19.09
CA VAL A 206 6.91 -6.94 -18.72
C VAL A 206 6.67 -7.76 -19.98
N LEU A 207 7.38 -8.88 -20.12
CA LEU A 207 7.17 -9.88 -21.16
C LEU A 207 6.21 -10.96 -20.68
N THR A 208 6.46 -11.55 -19.50
CA THR A 208 5.59 -12.59 -18.94
C THR A 208 5.33 -12.37 -17.46
N VAL A 209 4.17 -12.82 -16.99
CA VAL A 209 3.83 -12.92 -15.56
C VAL A 209 3.33 -14.34 -15.28
N GLU A 210 3.96 -15.00 -14.31
CA GLU A 210 3.56 -16.30 -13.79
C GLU A 210 3.24 -16.16 -12.29
N VAL A 211 2.09 -16.64 -11.88
CA VAL A 211 1.67 -16.71 -10.48
C VAL A 211 1.39 -18.15 -10.11
N ASP A 212 2.07 -18.66 -9.10
CA ASP A 212 1.98 -20.06 -8.66
C ASP A 212 2.16 -21.07 -9.80
N GLY A 213 3.08 -20.76 -10.72
CA GLY A 213 3.39 -21.61 -11.90
C GLY A 213 2.41 -21.46 -13.07
N GLU A 214 1.37 -20.67 -12.93
CA GLU A 214 0.44 -20.39 -14.02
C GLU A 214 0.78 -19.07 -14.72
N LYS A 215 0.93 -19.12 -16.04
CA LYS A 215 1.19 -17.94 -16.85
C LYS A 215 -0.10 -17.13 -17.04
N LEU A 216 -0.15 -15.92 -16.47
CA LEU A 216 -1.30 -15.01 -16.53
C LEU A 216 -1.17 -13.96 -17.63
N TYR A 217 0.06 -13.64 -18.04
CA TYR A 217 0.35 -12.69 -19.11
C TYR A 217 1.54 -13.19 -19.94
N ASP A 218 1.44 -13.05 -21.27
CA ASP A 218 2.44 -13.47 -22.23
C ASP A 218 2.47 -12.50 -23.43
N GLU A 219 3.48 -11.65 -23.49
CA GLU A 219 3.75 -10.71 -24.59
C GLU A 219 2.48 -9.98 -25.14
N GLY A 220 1.73 -9.35 -24.25
CA GLY A 220 0.51 -8.60 -24.60
C GLY A 220 -0.80 -9.41 -24.50
N LYS A 221 -0.73 -10.71 -24.24
CA LYS A 221 -1.91 -11.58 -24.12
C LYS A 221 -2.18 -11.91 -22.66
N TYR A 222 -3.41 -11.71 -22.22
CA TYR A 222 -3.90 -12.14 -20.92
C TYR A 222 -4.58 -13.51 -21.07
N THR A 223 -4.24 -14.48 -20.22
CA THR A 223 -4.70 -15.86 -20.36
C THR A 223 -6.09 -16.10 -19.79
N ARG A 224 -6.50 -15.27 -18.82
CA ARG A 224 -7.76 -15.45 -18.07
C ARG A 224 -8.83 -14.38 -18.35
N MET A 225 -8.55 -13.42 -19.21
CA MET A 225 -9.46 -12.29 -19.42
C MET A 225 -9.39 -11.73 -20.85
N ASP A 226 -10.51 -11.23 -21.35
CA ASP A 226 -10.56 -10.40 -22.55
C ASP A 226 -10.25 -8.95 -22.17
N ILE A 227 -9.01 -8.53 -22.37
CA ILE A 227 -8.56 -7.19 -22.02
C ILE A 227 -9.21 -6.11 -22.92
N VAL A 228 -9.61 -6.47 -24.16
CA VAL A 228 -10.27 -5.53 -25.08
C VAL A 228 -11.66 -5.22 -24.55
N GLU A 229 -12.43 -6.23 -24.16
CA GLU A 229 -13.75 -6.06 -23.56
C GLU A 229 -13.67 -5.26 -22.24
N ILE A 230 -12.70 -5.60 -21.37
CA ILE A 230 -12.53 -4.89 -20.09
C ILE A 230 -12.22 -3.42 -20.30
N ARG A 231 -11.31 -3.09 -21.23
CA ARG A 231 -10.95 -1.70 -21.53
C ARG A 231 -12.13 -0.93 -22.14
N ALA A 232 -12.91 -1.54 -23.02
CA ALA A 232 -14.10 -0.92 -23.57
C ALA A 232 -15.14 -0.58 -22.49
N LYS A 233 -15.40 -1.53 -21.58
CA LYS A 233 -16.30 -1.31 -20.44
C LYS A 233 -15.78 -0.23 -19.49
N ALA A 234 -14.47 -0.24 -19.19
CA ALA A 234 -13.85 0.76 -18.32
C ALA A 234 -13.97 2.17 -18.92
N GLN A 235 -13.76 2.32 -20.23
CA GLN A 235 -13.90 3.59 -20.93
C GLN A 235 -15.36 4.08 -20.91
N GLU A 236 -16.34 3.21 -21.14
CA GLU A 236 -17.76 3.54 -21.02
C GLU A 236 -18.12 4.05 -19.63
N GLN A 237 -17.64 3.37 -18.56
CA GLN A 237 -17.92 3.78 -17.19
C GLN A 237 -17.21 5.09 -16.83
N ALA A 238 -15.98 5.30 -17.30
CA ALA A 238 -15.25 6.54 -17.10
C ALA A 238 -16.00 7.73 -17.76
N GLN A 239 -16.50 7.56 -18.97
CA GLN A 239 -17.31 8.60 -19.63
C GLN A 239 -18.56 8.95 -18.83
N ARG A 240 -19.31 7.95 -18.35
CA ARG A 240 -20.48 8.15 -17.49
C ARG A 240 -20.14 8.86 -16.17
N LEU A 241 -18.95 8.58 -15.62
CA LEU A 241 -18.48 9.28 -14.42
C LEU A 241 -18.22 10.76 -14.72
N PHE A 242 -17.50 11.08 -15.79
CA PHE A 242 -17.18 12.46 -16.15
C PHE A 242 -18.44 13.26 -16.47
N GLU A 243 -19.42 12.70 -17.21
CA GLU A 243 -20.71 13.34 -17.45
C GLU A 243 -21.46 13.71 -16.16
N ARG A 244 -21.33 12.88 -15.10
CA ARG A 244 -21.94 13.18 -13.79
C ARG A 244 -21.17 14.23 -12.98
N LEU A 245 -19.84 14.36 -13.20
CA LEU A 245 -19.02 15.36 -12.53
C LEU A 245 -19.16 16.74 -13.17
N GLU A 246 -19.56 16.82 -14.43
CA GLU A 246 -19.81 18.06 -15.17
C GLU A 246 -21.24 18.60 -15.00
N ALA A 247 -22.17 17.78 -14.50
CA ALA A 247 -23.57 18.13 -14.27
C ALA A 247 -23.78 18.80 -12.89
#